data_92396121a6e9ce38eb0d87bc03091fbc
#
_entry.id   92396121a6e9ce38eb0d87bc03091fbc
#
_cell.length_a   1.000
_cell.length_b   1.000
_cell.length_c   1.000
_cell.angle_alpha   90.00
_cell.angle_beta   90.00
_cell.angle_gamma   90.00
#
_symmetry.space_group_name_H-M   'P 1'
#
loop_
_entity.id
_entity.type
_entity.pdbx_description
1 polymer ?
#
loop_
_entity_poly.entity_id
_entity_poly.type
_entity_poly.pdbx_seq_one_letter_code
_entity_poly.pdbx_strand_id
1 'polypeptide(L)'
;MAKRKILMVCEAFGGGVFTYVSQLCNDMVDEFDVYLAYSLRPQTPKNYKDFLDQRVHLIEMKNVGVKGLTNLKSDIAAIKELRQIEKDVQPDVIHLHSSVAGGLGRLAYNGKNNTVVYTPHGYAHILMGPGKKSKVYRFAEKVLGNRALTLTCCESEDEEAKKFSKRTAYIETGVNLADLSA
;
A
#
# COMPACT_ATOMS: atom_id res chain seq x y z
N MET A 1 1.01 -26.29 -9.81
CA MET A 1 0.30 -25.78 -8.61
C MET A 1 -0.31 -24.44 -8.97
N ALA A 2 -1.44 -24.07 -8.39
CA ALA A 2 -1.98 -22.72 -8.57
C ALA A 2 -1.01 -21.70 -7.97
N LYS A 3 -0.85 -20.53 -8.64
CA LYS A 3 -0.05 -19.41 -8.09
C LYS A 3 -0.68 -18.89 -6.80
N ARG A 4 0.16 -18.47 -5.86
CA ARG A 4 -0.32 -17.73 -4.69
C ARG A 4 -0.84 -16.38 -5.11
N LYS A 5 -1.87 -15.89 -4.43
CA LYS A 5 -2.48 -14.60 -4.71
C LYS A 5 -1.85 -13.50 -3.88
N ILE A 6 -1.47 -12.39 -4.53
CA ILE A 6 -1.03 -11.19 -3.84
C ILE A 6 -1.99 -10.02 -4.15
N LEU A 7 -2.45 -9.33 -3.11
CA LEU A 7 -3.27 -8.14 -3.21
C LEU A 7 -2.44 -6.91 -2.84
N MET A 8 -2.12 -6.08 -3.85
CA MET A 8 -1.54 -4.75 -3.66
C MET A 8 -2.67 -3.76 -3.39
N VAL A 9 -2.57 -2.97 -2.32
CA VAL A 9 -3.56 -1.94 -1.97
C VAL A 9 -2.87 -0.59 -1.98
N CYS A 10 -3.22 0.27 -2.94
CA CYS A 10 -2.59 1.56 -3.17
C CYS A 10 -3.62 2.67 -3.40
N GLU A 11 -3.94 3.48 -2.39
CA GLU A 11 -4.82 4.63 -2.58
C GLU A 11 -4.09 5.85 -3.12
N ALA A 12 -2.77 5.93 -2.94
CA ALA A 12 -1.92 7.03 -3.44
C ALA A 12 -1.35 6.72 -4.83
N PHE A 13 -2.18 6.18 -5.74
CA PHE A 13 -1.75 5.70 -7.06
C PHE A 13 -1.42 6.84 -8.01
N GLY A 14 -0.29 7.53 -7.75
CA GLY A 14 0.23 8.66 -8.52
C GLY A 14 1.69 8.96 -8.19
N GLY A 15 2.39 9.70 -9.07
CA GLY A 15 3.79 10.06 -8.90
C GLY A 15 4.71 8.84 -8.70
N GLY A 16 5.71 8.96 -7.83
CA GLY A 16 6.68 7.89 -7.56
C GLY A 16 6.05 6.60 -7.01
N VAL A 17 4.95 6.70 -6.25
CA VAL A 17 4.24 5.51 -5.75
C VAL A 17 3.60 4.74 -6.89
N PHE A 18 3.03 5.44 -7.88
CA PHE A 18 2.50 4.82 -9.10
C PHE A 18 3.60 4.00 -9.81
N THR A 19 4.75 4.63 -10.09
CA THR A 19 5.87 3.96 -10.78
C THR A 19 6.33 2.71 -10.01
N TYR A 20 6.56 2.86 -8.70
CA TYR A 20 7.00 1.75 -7.85
C TYR A 20 5.99 0.59 -7.83
N VAL A 21 4.70 0.88 -7.59
CA VAL A 21 3.67 -0.17 -7.47
C VAL A 21 3.40 -0.84 -8.81
N SER A 22 3.39 -0.08 -9.91
CA SER A 22 3.21 -0.64 -11.26
C SER A 22 4.35 -1.58 -11.63
N GLN A 23 5.60 -1.17 -11.40
CA GLN A 23 6.75 -2.03 -11.64
C GLN A 23 6.71 -3.28 -10.76
N LEU A 24 6.43 -3.14 -9.46
CA LEU A 24 6.34 -4.26 -8.54
C LEU A 24 5.25 -5.26 -8.96
N CYS A 25 4.08 -4.79 -9.42
CA CYS A 25 3.04 -5.64 -9.95
C CYS A 25 3.54 -6.44 -11.17
N ASN A 26 4.20 -5.77 -12.12
CA ASN A 26 4.72 -6.39 -13.33
C ASN A 26 5.80 -7.43 -13.03
N ASP A 27 6.70 -7.14 -12.11
CA ASP A 27 7.78 -8.05 -11.71
C ASP A 27 7.25 -9.32 -11.02
N MET A 28 6.07 -9.25 -10.40
CA MET A 28 5.49 -10.36 -9.63
C MET A 28 4.55 -11.27 -10.43
N VAL A 29 4.09 -10.90 -11.62
CA VAL A 29 3.07 -11.69 -12.36
C VAL A 29 3.53 -13.08 -12.81
N ASP A 30 4.83 -13.34 -12.86
CA ASP A 30 5.34 -14.64 -13.22
C ASP A 30 5.23 -15.65 -12.07
N GLU A 31 5.33 -15.20 -10.82
CA GLU A 31 5.29 -16.03 -9.62
C GLU A 31 3.94 -16.01 -8.90
N PHE A 32 3.22 -14.89 -8.98
CA PHE A 32 1.97 -14.65 -8.27
C PHE A 32 0.80 -14.37 -9.23
N ASP A 33 -0.42 -14.63 -8.74
CA ASP A 33 -1.66 -14.10 -9.28
C ASP A 33 -1.88 -12.72 -8.63
N VAL A 34 -1.59 -11.64 -9.39
CA VAL A 34 -1.46 -10.27 -8.86
C VAL A 34 -2.77 -9.51 -9.00
N TYR A 35 -3.27 -9.00 -7.88
CA TYR A 35 -4.42 -8.10 -7.79
C TYR A 35 -3.96 -6.72 -7.32
N LEU A 36 -4.37 -5.65 -8.01
CA LEU A 36 -4.09 -4.27 -7.64
C LEU A 36 -5.40 -3.53 -7.31
N ALA A 37 -5.65 -3.30 -6.03
CA ALA A 37 -6.70 -2.41 -5.55
C ALA A 37 -6.14 -0.99 -5.44
N TYR A 38 -6.67 -0.08 -6.26
CA TYR A 38 -6.14 1.29 -6.40
C TYR A 38 -7.23 2.35 -6.34
N SER A 39 -6.84 3.58 -6.01
CA SER A 39 -7.71 4.75 -6.13
C SER A 39 -7.10 5.75 -7.10
N LEU A 40 -7.90 6.25 -8.05
CA LEU A 40 -7.46 7.28 -8.99
C LEU A 40 -7.20 8.59 -8.26
N ARG A 41 -6.11 9.25 -8.63
CA ARG A 41 -5.66 10.55 -8.13
C ARG A 41 -5.49 11.54 -9.28
N PRO A 42 -5.52 12.85 -9.04
CA PRO A 42 -5.21 13.83 -10.08
C PRO A 42 -3.84 13.60 -10.74
N GLN A 43 -2.89 13.01 -10.01
CA GLN A 43 -1.54 12.69 -10.47
C GLN A 43 -1.43 11.32 -11.15
N THR A 44 -2.49 10.50 -11.16
CA THR A 44 -2.49 9.22 -11.87
C THR A 44 -2.45 9.49 -13.38
N PRO A 45 -1.51 8.92 -14.15
CA PRO A 45 -1.49 9.06 -15.60
C PRO A 45 -2.81 8.60 -16.23
N LYS A 46 -3.32 9.32 -17.22
CA LYS A 46 -4.59 8.95 -17.89
C LYS A 46 -4.51 7.57 -18.55
N ASN A 47 -3.34 7.22 -19.03
CA ASN A 47 -3.02 5.94 -19.64
C ASN A 47 -2.36 4.95 -18.67
N TYR A 48 -2.66 5.02 -17.36
CA TYR A 48 -2.04 4.20 -16.33
C TYR A 48 -2.08 2.70 -16.60
N LYS A 49 -3.08 2.22 -17.34
CA LYS A 49 -3.22 0.81 -17.71
C LYS A 49 -2.13 0.33 -18.66
N ASP A 50 -1.54 1.23 -19.45
CA ASP A 50 -0.48 0.90 -20.40
C ASP A 50 0.84 0.56 -19.69
N PHE A 51 0.97 0.94 -18.41
CA PHE A 51 2.13 0.66 -17.57
C PHE A 51 2.01 -0.65 -16.80
N LEU A 52 0.92 -1.38 -16.94
CA LEU A 52 0.64 -2.60 -16.19
C LEU A 52 0.56 -3.80 -17.13
N ASP A 53 1.16 -4.91 -16.72
CA ASP A 53 1.02 -6.19 -17.41
C ASP A 53 -0.47 -6.59 -17.45
N GLN A 54 -0.92 -7.12 -18.59
CA GLN A 54 -2.31 -7.51 -18.81
C GLN A 54 -2.82 -8.60 -17.86
N ARG A 55 -1.90 -9.31 -17.18
CA ARG A 55 -2.20 -10.35 -16.19
C ARG A 55 -2.51 -9.76 -14.80
N VAL A 56 -2.29 -8.46 -14.58
CA VAL A 56 -2.63 -7.79 -13.32
C VAL A 56 -4.13 -7.55 -13.25
N HIS A 57 -4.79 -8.09 -12.24
CA HIS A 57 -6.22 -7.87 -11.98
C HIS A 57 -6.46 -6.52 -11.30
N LEU A 58 -7.17 -5.61 -11.96
CA LEU A 58 -7.40 -4.25 -11.48
C LEU A 58 -8.71 -4.13 -10.72
N ILE A 59 -8.67 -3.54 -9.51
CA ILE A 59 -9.82 -3.28 -8.66
C ILE A 59 -9.82 -1.79 -8.26
N GLU A 60 -10.73 -1.00 -8.81
CA GLU A 60 -10.84 0.41 -8.47
C GLU A 60 -11.61 0.59 -7.14
N MET A 61 -10.94 1.15 -6.14
CA MET A 61 -11.53 1.46 -4.83
C MET A 61 -12.26 2.80 -4.87
N LYS A 62 -13.43 2.86 -4.21
CA LYS A 62 -14.29 4.05 -4.18
C LYS A 62 -14.22 4.83 -2.88
N ASN A 63 -13.92 4.17 -1.77
CA ASN A 63 -13.97 4.75 -0.43
C ASN A 63 -12.57 4.96 0.18
N VAL A 64 -11.57 4.19 -0.24
CA VAL A 64 -10.22 4.26 0.34
C VAL A 64 -9.51 5.52 -0.16
N GLY A 65 -9.01 6.33 0.78
CA GLY A 65 -8.23 7.54 0.48
C GLY A 65 -9.03 8.79 0.13
N VAL A 66 -10.36 8.75 0.18
CA VAL A 66 -11.21 9.92 -0.18
C VAL A 66 -11.01 11.09 0.78
N LYS A 67 -10.88 10.83 2.09
CA LYS A 67 -10.74 11.87 3.14
C LYS A 67 -9.56 11.67 4.09
N GLY A 68 -8.69 10.70 3.83
CA GLY A 68 -7.60 10.32 4.74
C GLY A 68 -8.12 9.69 6.04
N LEU A 69 -7.22 9.51 7.03
CA LEU A 69 -7.54 8.92 8.35
C LEU A 69 -8.16 9.95 9.32
N THR A 70 -9.13 10.72 8.88
CA THR A 70 -9.67 11.84 9.70
C THR A 70 -11.19 11.93 9.74
N ASN A 71 -11.88 11.01 9.04
CA ASN A 71 -13.34 11.02 9.00
C ASN A 71 -13.90 9.62 9.26
N LEU A 72 -14.43 9.40 10.46
CA LEU A 72 -14.88 8.10 10.95
C LEU A 72 -15.87 7.39 10.00
N LYS A 73 -16.83 8.12 9.40
CA LYS A 73 -17.81 7.52 8.48
C LYS A 73 -17.13 7.03 7.19
N SER A 74 -16.23 7.83 6.63
CA SER A 74 -15.43 7.49 5.44
C SER A 74 -14.51 6.31 5.74
N ASP A 75 -13.86 6.32 6.90
CA ASP A 75 -12.91 5.28 7.31
C ASP A 75 -13.61 3.92 7.51
N ILE A 76 -14.82 3.93 8.10
CA ILE A 76 -15.66 2.71 8.23
C ILE A 76 -16.06 2.17 6.84
N ALA A 77 -16.45 3.05 5.91
CA ALA A 77 -16.80 2.62 4.54
C ALA A 77 -15.58 2.01 3.83
N ALA A 78 -14.41 2.64 3.96
CA ALA A 78 -13.16 2.14 3.40
C ALA A 78 -12.75 0.78 4.00
N ILE A 79 -12.87 0.60 5.33
CA ILE A 79 -12.59 -0.69 5.98
C ILE A 79 -13.54 -1.78 5.49
N LYS A 80 -14.82 -1.47 5.29
CA LYS A 80 -15.79 -2.44 4.74
C LYS A 80 -15.44 -2.83 3.31
N GLU A 81 -15.06 -1.85 2.47
CA GLU A 81 -14.62 -2.09 1.09
C GLU A 81 -13.38 -2.99 1.06
N LEU A 82 -12.36 -2.69 1.86
CA LEU A 82 -11.15 -3.50 1.96
C LEU A 82 -11.43 -4.95 2.37
N ARG A 83 -12.31 -5.16 3.36
CA ARG A 83 -12.74 -6.51 3.79
C ARG A 83 -13.53 -7.24 2.72
N GLN A 84 -14.32 -6.52 1.91
CA GLN A 84 -15.03 -7.14 0.80
C GLN A 84 -14.05 -7.58 -0.28
N ILE A 85 -13.06 -6.74 -0.63
CA ILE A 85 -12.00 -7.09 -1.59
C ILE A 85 -11.20 -8.33 -1.10
N GLU A 86 -10.83 -8.38 0.19
CA GLU A 86 -10.15 -9.55 0.77
C GLU A 86 -10.98 -10.83 0.61
N LYS A 87 -12.28 -10.74 0.88
CA LYS A 87 -13.22 -11.88 0.77
C LYS A 87 -13.37 -12.36 -0.67
N ASP A 88 -13.40 -11.43 -1.64
CA ASP A 88 -13.60 -11.76 -3.05
C ASP A 88 -12.31 -12.31 -3.69
N VAL A 89 -11.15 -11.75 -3.34
CA VAL A 89 -9.84 -12.17 -3.86
C VAL A 89 -9.29 -13.38 -3.14
N GLN A 90 -9.46 -13.47 -1.81
CA GLN A 90 -8.85 -14.49 -0.94
C GLN A 90 -7.32 -14.53 -1.10
N PRO A 91 -6.60 -13.41 -0.84
CA PRO A 91 -5.16 -13.34 -1.06
C PRO A 91 -4.37 -14.08 0.02
N ASP A 92 -3.23 -14.65 -0.36
CA ASP A 92 -2.23 -15.21 0.57
C ASP A 92 -1.39 -14.09 1.21
N VAL A 93 -1.14 -13.03 0.43
CA VAL A 93 -0.37 -11.86 0.84
C VAL A 93 -1.15 -10.59 0.51
N ILE A 94 -1.18 -9.65 1.45
CA ILE A 94 -1.73 -8.30 1.25
C ILE A 94 -0.60 -7.30 1.46
N HIS A 95 -0.29 -6.49 0.45
CA HIS A 95 0.74 -5.47 0.52
C HIS A 95 0.09 -4.08 0.45
N LEU A 96 0.18 -3.35 1.55
CA LEU A 96 -0.39 -2.02 1.73
C LEU A 96 0.64 -0.96 1.38
N HIS A 97 0.29 -0.05 0.48
CA HIS A 97 1.17 1.04 0.03
C HIS A 97 0.60 2.40 0.46
N SER A 98 1.41 3.22 1.11
CA SER A 98 1.11 4.52 1.69
C SER A 98 0.51 4.49 3.11
N SER A 99 0.58 5.64 3.78
CA SER A 99 0.13 5.78 5.18
C SER A 99 -1.38 5.61 5.36
N VAL A 100 -2.21 5.97 4.36
CA VAL A 100 -3.68 5.82 4.47
C VAL A 100 -4.10 4.38 4.24
N ALA A 101 -3.65 3.74 3.15
CA ALA A 101 -3.90 2.31 2.94
C ALA A 101 -3.29 1.48 4.06
N GLY A 102 -2.09 1.84 4.52
CA GLY A 102 -1.43 1.21 5.67
C GLY A 102 -2.23 1.30 6.96
N GLY A 103 -2.80 2.46 7.28
CA GLY A 103 -3.64 2.64 8.46
C GLY A 103 -4.96 1.87 8.38
N LEU A 104 -5.72 2.09 7.30
CA LEU A 104 -7.02 1.45 7.08
C LEU A 104 -6.89 -0.07 6.88
N GLY A 105 -5.89 -0.52 6.12
CA GLY A 105 -5.64 -1.93 5.86
C GLY A 105 -5.25 -2.69 7.14
N ARG A 106 -4.35 -2.14 7.98
CA ARG A 106 -3.99 -2.75 9.26
C ARG A 106 -5.15 -2.78 10.28
N LEU A 107 -6.22 -1.98 10.06
CA LEU A 107 -7.48 -2.08 10.80
C LEU A 107 -8.45 -3.09 10.16
N ALA A 108 -8.45 -3.20 8.84
CA ALA A 108 -9.31 -4.12 8.10
C ALA A 108 -8.85 -5.57 8.23
N TYR A 109 -7.56 -5.81 8.05
CA TYR A 109 -6.92 -7.12 7.96
C TYR A 109 -6.29 -7.52 9.29
N ASN A 110 -6.52 -8.74 9.70
CA ASN A 110 -6.05 -9.21 11.03
C ASN A 110 -4.85 -10.15 10.96
N GLY A 111 -4.36 -10.47 9.76
CA GLY A 111 -3.21 -11.34 9.53
C GLY A 111 -3.42 -12.81 9.95
N LYS A 112 -4.67 -13.25 10.16
CA LYS A 112 -4.97 -14.63 10.53
C LYS A 112 -4.94 -15.58 9.33
N ASN A 113 -5.44 -15.10 8.19
CA ASN A 113 -5.61 -15.90 6.97
C ASN A 113 -4.60 -15.53 5.87
N ASN A 114 -3.85 -14.45 6.05
CA ASN A 114 -2.90 -13.92 5.07
C ASN A 114 -1.72 -13.23 5.74
N THR A 115 -0.64 -13.03 5.00
CA THR A 115 0.48 -12.20 5.43
C THR A 115 0.23 -10.76 5.05
N VAL A 116 0.28 -9.84 6.03
CA VAL A 116 0.12 -8.40 5.77
C VAL A 116 1.49 -7.73 5.77
N VAL A 117 1.81 -7.05 4.67
CA VAL A 117 3.02 -6.23 4.47
C VAL A 117 2.59 -4.77 4.31
N TYR A 118 3.40 -3.84 4.78
CA TYR A 118 3.14 -2.40 4.68
C TYR A 118 4.39 -1.65 4.24
N THR A 119 4.28 -0.87 3.16
CA THR A 119 5.32 0.06 2.69
C THR A 119 4.80 1.50 2.77
N PRO A 120 5.40 2.38 3.60
CA PRO A 120 4.93 3.75 3.82
C PRO A 120 5.04 4.66 2.61
N HIS A 121 6.10 4.55 1.81
CA HIS A 121 6.47 5.51 0.75
C HIS A 121 6.59 6.95 1.23
N GLY A 122 7.27 7.14 2.34
CA GLY A 122 7.29 8.38 3.09
C GLY A 122 6.15 8.46 4.11
N TYR A 123 6.52 8.53 5.38
CA TYR A 123 5.52 8.61 6.45
C TYR A 123 4.75 9.93 6.40
N ALA A 124 3.42 9.86 6.34
CA ALA A 124 2.56 11.05 6.24
C ALA A 124 2.79 12.04 7.41
N HIS A 125 3.08 11.55 8.63
CA HIS A 125 3.35 12.41 9.77
C HIS A 125 4.65 13.20 9.64
N ILE A 126 5.61 12.76 8.82
CA ILE A 126 6.84 13.49 8.48
C ILE A 126 6.54 14.46 7.35
N LEU A 127 5.93 14.00 6.26
CA LEU A 127 5.66 14.78 5.05
C LEU A 127 4.74 15.98 5.29
N MET A 128 3.77 15.85 6.21
CA MET A 128 2.82 16.93 6.54
C MET A 128 3.42 17.99 7.44
N GLY A 129 4.60 17.76 8.02
CA GLY A 129 5.15 18.63 9.05
C GLY A 129 4.33 18.62 10.36
N PRO A 130 4.66 19.50 11.33
CA PRO A 130 4.02 19.52 12.64
C PRO A 130 2.56 19.99 12.57
N GLY A 131 1.64 19.27 13.23
CA GLY A 131 0.22 19.63 13.28
C GLY A 131 -0.69 18.55 13.86
N LYS A 132 -1.99 18.84 14.00
CA LYS A 132 -2.97 17.89 14.54
C LYS A 132 -3.09 16.63 13.70
N LYS A 133 -3.09 16.77 12.37
CA LYS A 133 -3.15 15.62 11.44
C LYS A 133 -1.91 14.74 11.57
N SER A 134 -0.73 15.32 11.60
CA SER A 134 0.53 14.60 11.80
C SER A 134 0.51 13.76 13.08
N LYS A 135 -0.01 14.30 14.20
CA LYS A 135 -0.17 13.56 15.46
C LYS A 135 -1.09 12.34 15.30
N VAL A 136 -2.18 12.46 14.52
CA VAL A 136 -3.09 11.34 14.25
C VAL A 136 -2.38 10.22 13.49
N TYR A 137 -1.66 10.55 12.41
CA TYR A 137 -0.89 9.54 11.65
C TYR A 137 0.18 8.89 12.52
N ARG A 138 0.93 9.68 13.28
CA ARG A 138 1.95 9.14 14.19
C ARG A 138 1.36 8.22 15.26
N PHE A 139 0.20 8.57 15.80
CA PHE A 139 -0.53 7.71 16.74
C PHE A 139 -0.99 6.41 16.08
N ALA A 140 -1.51 6.47 14.85
CA ALA A 140 -1.88 5.29 14.08
C ALA A 140 -0.66 4.35 13.87
N GLU A 141 0.50 4.90 13.49
CA GLU A 141 1.72 4.12 13.36
C GLU A 141 2.10 3.42 14.68
N LYS A 142 2.04 4.14 15.81
CA LYS A 142 2.35 3.60 17.13
C LYS A 142 1.42 2.44 17.54
N VAL A 143 0.13 2.55 17.24
CA VAL A 143 -0.87 1.54 17.64
C VAL A 143 -0.89 0.34 16.69
N LEU A 144 -0.67 0.58 15.40
CA LEU A 144 -0.81 -0.43 14.35
C LEU A 144 0.52 -1.03 13.88
N GLY A 145 1.67 -0.51 14.32
CA GLY A 145 2.98 -0.85 13.79
C GLY A 145 3.29 -2.36 13.76
N ASN A 146 2.85 -3.10 14.77
CA ASN A 146 3.12 -4.54 14.85
C ASN A 146 2.06 -5.43 14.15
N ARG A 147 1.04 -4.84 13.50
CA ARG A 147 -0.01 -5.61 12.78
C ARG A 147 0.39 -6.04 11.36
N ALA A 148 1.50 -5.54 10.86
CA ALA A 148 2.05 -5.90 9.55
C ALA A 148 3.57 -6.04 9.65
N LEU A 149 4.19 -6.67 8.65
CA LEU A 149 5.61 -6.53 8.37
C LEU A 149 5.80 -5.17 7.68
N THR A 150 6.52 -4.23 8.29
CA THR A 150 6.84 -2.96 7.64
C THR A 150 8.05 -3.15 6.74
N LEU A 151 7.85 -2.99 5.44
CA LEU A 151 8.89 -3.07 4.42
C LEU A 151 9.25 -1.65 3.99
N THR A 152 10.48 -1.22 4.21
CA THR A 152 10.96 0.13 3.92
C THR A 152 11.87 0.14 2.70
N CYS A 153 11.88 1.26 1.97
CA CYS A 153 12.58 1.41 0.69
C CYS A 153 13.86 2.27 0.79
N CYS A 154 14.12 2.89 1.93
CA CYS A 154 15.35 3.64 2.19
C CYS A 154 15.70 3.63 3.69
N GLU A 155 16.96 3.91 4.01
CA GLU A 155 17.50 3.86 5.35
C GLU A 155 16.77 4.77 6.34
N SER A 156 16.50 6.02 5.95
CA SER A 156 15.79 6.98 6.80
C SER A 156 14.36 6.54 7.14
N GLU A 157 13.70 5.84 6.21
CA GLU A 157 12.37 5.27 6.44
C GLU A 157 12.43 4.06 7.36
N ASP A 158 13.50 3.25 7.27
CA ASP A 158 13.73 2.10 8.14
C ASP A 158 14.03 2.52 9.58
N GLU A 159 14.83 3.56 9.77
CA GLU A 159 15.05 4.16 11.10
C GLU A 159 13.75 4.66 11.73
N GLU A 160 12.87 5.27 10.95
CA GLU A 160 11.56 5.72 11.44
C GLU A 160 10.63 4.54 11.75
N ALA A 161 10.61 3.51 10.87
CA ALA A 161 9.81 2.30 11.06
C ALA A 161 10.13 1.59 12.38
N LYS A 162 11.39 1.47 12.73
CA LYS A 162 11.87 0.85 13.98
C LYS A 162 11.35 1.52 15.25
N LYS A 163 10.91 2.79 15.18
CA LYS A 163 10.29 3.50 16.31
C LYS A 163 8.86 3.00 16.61
N PHE A 164 8.20 2.38 15.63
CA PHE A 164 6.79 1.97 15.71
C PHE A 164 6.58 0.47 15.63
N SER A 165 7.47 -0.27 14.95
CA SER A 165 7.32 -1.70 14.68
C SER A 165 8.59 -2.47 15.07
N LYS A 166 8.39 -3.67 15.63
CA LYS A 166 9.43 -4.67 15.82
C LYS A 166 9.58 -5.60 14.62
N ARG A 167 8.68 -5.49 13.65
CA ARG A 167 8.61 -6.32 12.42
C ARG A 167 8.92 -5.43 11.23
N THR A 168 10.19 -5.16 11.01
CA THR A 168 10.68 -4.34 9.89
C THR A 168 11.61 -5.15 9.01
N ALA A 169 11.60 -4.85 7.72
CA ALA A 169 12.57 -5.30 6.74
C ALA A 169 12.92 -4.13 5.83
N TYR A 170 14.17 -4.05 5.39
CA TYR A 170 14.67 -3.02 4.51
C TYR A 170 15.09 -3.62 3.18
N ILE A 171 14.61 -3.05 2.08
CA ILE A 171 14.99 -3.40 0.71
C ILE A 171 15.17 -2.10 -0.06
N GLU A 172 16.36 -1.85 -0.59
CA GLU A 172 16.60 -0.68 -1.44
C GLU A 172 15.72 -0.73 -2.69
N THR A 173 15.16 0.41 -3.06
CA THR A 173 14.37 0.53 -4.28
C THR A 173 15.28 0.40 -5.49
N GLY A 174 15.09 -0.64 -6.28
CA GLY A 174 15.73 -0.79 -7.59
C GLY A 174 15.05 0.11 -8.62
N VAL A 175 15.82 0.55 -9.62
CA VAL A 175 15.30 1.21 -10.82
C VAL A 175 15.61 0.30 -12.01
N ASN A 176 14.62 0.06 -12.86
CA ASN A 176 14.85 -0.66 -14.11
C ASN A 176 15.69 0.23 -15.05
N LEU A 177 16.93 -0.17 -15.31
CA LEU A 177 17.85 0.60 -16.16
C LEU A 177 17.34 0.73 -17.62
N ALA A 178 16.50 -0.19 -18.08
CA ALA A 178 15.90 -0.11 -19.41
C ALA A 178 14.96 1.10 -19.55
N ASP A 179 14.30 1.53 -18.45
CA ASP A 179 13.39 2.68 -18.44
C ASP A 179 14.13 4.03 -18.40
N LEU A 180 15.44 4.03 -18.15
CA LEU A 180 16.30 5.24 -18.15
C LEU A 180 16.88 5.56 -19.51
N SER A 181 16.72 4.68 -20.50
CA SER A 181 17.31 4.81 -21.85
C SER A 181 16.28 5.22 -22.93
N ALA A 182 15.09 5.64 -22.53
CA ALA A 182 14.02 6.06 -23.43
C ALA A 182 13.87 7.59 -23.50
#